data_50c39c60eeba1e31e227ef4686a43706
#
_entry.id   50c39c60eeba1e31e227ef4686a43706
#
_cell.length_a   1.000
_cell.length_b   1.000
_cell.length_c   1.000
_cell.angle_alpha   90.00
_cell.angle_beta   90.00
_cell.angle_gamma   90.00
#
_symmetry.space_group_name_H-M   'P 1'
#
loop_
_entity.id
_entity.type
_entity.pdbx_description
1 polymer ?
#
loop_
_entity_poly.entity_id
_entity_poly.type
_entity_poly.pdbx_seq_one_letter_code
_entity_poly.pdbx_strand_id
1 'polypeptide(L)'
;MSATSLKPVIEKLESLFSSFNQKFYNGELQIPVITVSPDTTKGAYGWCTSWKAWSNLDPDNKTTDISQMSKADLDAMQNEGFYEINICAEHLARPFEQVAETLLHEMVHLYNLQIGVQDTSRNGTYHNKKFKEAAEQHGLDVGKDPKYGWTITTL
;
A
#
# COMPACT_ATOMS: atom_id res chain seq x y z
N MET A 1 5.78 -30.96 12.92
CA MET A 1 5.81 -29.84 11.95
C MET A 1 5.63 -28.55 12.69
N SER A 2 6.60 -27.67 12.60
CA SER A 2 6.47 -26.34 13.18
C SER A 2 5.46 -25.51 12.37
N ALA A 3 4.69 -24.68 13.04
CA ALA A 3 3.80 -23.73 12.39
C ALA A 3 4.60 -22.78 11.50
N THR A 4 4.10 -22.51 10.29
CA THR A 4 4.71 -21.53 9.40
C THR A 4 4.26 -20.13 9.80
N SER A 5 5.22 -19.24 9.97
CA SER A 5 4.97 -17.83 10.25
C SER A 5 4.95 -17.03 8.94
N LEU A 6 4.13 -15.98 8.89
CA LEU A 6 4.16 -14.99 7.81
C LEU A 6 5.38 -14.07 7.90
N LYS A 7 6.13 -14.11 8.98
CA LYS A 7 7.26 -13.20 9.22
C LYS A 7 8.26 -13.17 8.06
N PRO A 8 8.75 -14.31 7.52
CA PRO A 8 9.68 -14.26 6.39
C PRO A 8 9.10 -13.61 5.14
N VAL A 9 7.81 -13.80 4.89
CA VAL A 9 7.11 -13.19 3.74
C VAL A 9 7.01 -11.69 3.91
N ILE A 10 6.59 -11.24 5.09
CA ILE A 10 6.49 -9.80 5.41
C ILE A 10 7.86 -9.13 5.30
N GLU A 11 8.90 -9.74 5.87
CA GLU A 11 10.26 -9.20 5.79
C GLU A 11 10.74 -9.07 4.35
N LYS A 12 10.43 -10.04 3.50
CA LYS A 12 10.78 -10.00 2.08
C LYS A 12 10.05 -8.89 1.35
N LEU A 13 8.76 -8.70 1.62
CA LEU A 13 7.97 -7.61 1.03
C LEU A 13 8.47 -6.24 1.53
N GLU A 14 8.84 -6.13 2.79
CA GLU A 14 9.42 -4.90 3.34
C GLU A 14 10.76 -4.57 2.70
N SER A 15 11.62 -5.57 2.49
CA SER A 15 12.89 -5.40 1.78
C SER A 15 12.67 -4.98 0.34
N LEU A 16 11.69 -5.56 -0.33
CA LEU A 16 11.34 -5.22 -1.70
C LEU A 16 10.80 -3.79 -1.78
N PHE A 17 9.96 -3.40 -0.83
CA PHE A 17 9.48 -2.01 -0.73
C PHE A 17 10.66 -1.04 -0.59
N SER A 18 11.59 -1.31 0.30
CA SER A 18 12.79 -0.48 0.49
C SER A 18 13.60 -0.33 -0.80
N SER A 19 13.80 -1.44 -1.51
CA SER A 19 14.54 -1.44 -2.78
C SER A 19 13.83 -0.61 -3.84
N PHE A 20 12.53 -0.77 -3.99
CA PHE A 20 11.72 0.00 -4.93
C PHE A 20 11.64 1.47 -4.55
N ASN A 21 11.55 1.77 -3.26
CA ASN A 21 11.54 3.14 -2.77
C ASN A 21 12.84 3.85 -3.17
N GLN A 22 13.99 3.22 -2.97
CA GLN A 22 15.27 3.78 -3.40
C GLN A 22 15.37 3.90 -4.92
N LYS A 23 14.99 2.88 -5.64
CA LYS A 23 15.18 2.83 -7.09
C LYS A 23 14.26 3.78 -7.85
N PHE A 24 13.00 3.87 -7.48
CA PHE A 24 11.98 4.57 -8.24
C PHE A 24 11.47 5.85 -7.58
N TYR A 25 11.70 6.03 -6.29
CA TYR A 25 11.17 7.16 -5.52
C TYR A 25 12.24 7.92 -4.73
N ASN A 26 13.51 7.63 -4.95
CA ASN A 26 14.64 8.27 -4.24
C ASN A 26 14.54 8.17 -2.71
N GLY A 27 13.88 7.15 -2.19
CA GLY A 27 13.68 6.97 -0.76
C GLY A 27 12.63 7.89 -0.13
N GLU A 28 11.84 8.58 -0.95
CA GLU A 28 10.93 9.63 -0.46
C GLU A 28 9.56 9.14 -0.01
N LEU A 29 9.20 7.88 -0.29
CA LEU A 29 7.93 7.34 0.18
C LEU A 29 7.95 7.11 1.68
N GLN A 30 6.86 7.47 2.34
CA GLN A 30 6.62 7.09 3.73
C GLN A 30 6.51 5.57 3.83
N ILE A 31 7.12 5.00 4.88
CA ILE A 31 7.07 3.56 5.09
C ILE A 31 5.65 3.17 5.53
N PRO A 32 4.97 2.28 4.78
CA PRO A 32 3.66 1.79 5.20
C PRO A 32 3.78 0.58 6.13
N VAL A 33 2.68 0.19 6.74
CA VAL A 33 2.55 -1.16 7.31
C VAL A 33 2.19 -2.10 6.17
N ILE A 34 2.98 -3.15 5.97
CA ILE A 34 2.72 -4.17 4.96
C ILE A 34 2.05 -5.36 5.63
N THR A 35 0.89 -5.76 5.09
CA THR A 35 0.11 -6.87 5.61
C THR A 35 -0.16 -7.89 4.52
N VAL A 36 -0.46 -9.11 4.94
CA VAL A 36 -0.92 -10.18 4.06
C VAL A 36 -2.20 -10.73 4.65
N SER A 37 -3.26 -10.79 3.85
CA SER A 37 -4.55 -11.30 4.30
C SER A 37 -5.31 -11.97 3.15
N PRO A 38 -6.30 -12.83 3.45
CA PRO A 38 -7.15 -13.41 2.41
C PRO A 38 -7.90 -12.33 1.63
N ASP A 39 -8.12 -12.60 0.33
CA ASP A 39 -8.93 -11.72 -0.52
C ASP A 39 -10.41 -11.85 -0.14
N THR A 40 -10.99 -10.76 0.31
CA THR A 40 -12.42 -10.67 0.66
C THR A 40 -13.27 -10.06 -0.45
N THR A 41 -12.64 -9.55 -1.53
CA THR A 41 -13.33 -8.77 -2.57
C THR A 41 -13.36 -9.46 -3.94
N LYS A 42 -12.90 -10.69 -4.04
CA LYS A 42 -12.76 -11.50 -5.27
C LYS A 42 -11.99 -10.80 -6.39
N GLY A 43 -10.76 -11.20 -6.58
CA GLY A 43 -9.90 -10.76 -7.68
C GLY A 43 -8.97 -9.60 -7.38
N ALA A 44 -9.00 -9.05 -6.18
CA ALA A 44 -7.99 -8.09 -5.77
C ALA A 44 -6.67 -8.79 -5.46
N TYR A 45 -5.57 -8.27 -5.98
CA TYR A 45 -4.23 -8.79 -5.66
C TYR A 45 -3.63 -8.09 -4.44
N GLY A 46 -4.09 -6.88 -4.15
CA GLY A 46 -3.68 -6.09 -3.02
C GLY A 46 -4.45 -4.79 -2.96
N TRP A 47 -4.17 -3.99 -1.95
CA TRP A 47 -4.73 -2.64 -1.83
C TRP A 47 -3.80 -1.75 -1.02
N CYS A 48 -4.01 -0.44 -1.18
CA CYS A 48 -3.41 0.58 -0.34
C CYS A 48 -4.55 1.37 0.31
N THR A 49 -4.48 1.56 1.62
CA THR A 49 -5.49 2.36 2.31
C THR A 49 -5.37 3.83 1.92
N SER A 50 -6.51 4.51 1.78
CA SER A 50 -6.55 5.95 1.48
C SER A 50 -6.46 6.82 2.74
N TRP A 51 -6.29 6.21 3.90
CA TRP A 51 -6.10 6.88 5.19
C TRP A 51 -5.00 6.16 5.97
N LYS A 52 -4.45 6.82 6.97
CA LYS A 52 -3.43 6.22 7.83
C LYS A 52 -4.12 5.27 8.82
N ALA A 53 -4.26 4.02 8.40
CA ALA A 53 -5.01 2.98 9.11
C ALA A 53 -4.33 2.52 10.41
N TRP A 54 -3.02 2.70 10.52
CA TRP A 54 -2.24 2.27 11.68
C TRP A 54 -1.75 3.50 12.44
N SER A 55 -2.13 3.60 13.71
CA SER A 55 -1.58 4.62 14.60
C SER A 55 -0.13 4.28 14.94
N ASN A 56 0.61 5.29 15.41
CA ASN A 56 1.96 5.07 15.89
C ASN A 56 1.91 4.12 17.10
N LEU A 57 2.34 2.87 16.88
CA LEU A 57 2.39 1.85 17.90
C LEU A 57 3.72 1.95 18.63
N ASP A 58 3.85 2.92 19.53
CA ASP A 58 4.92 2.92 20.51
C ASP A 58 4.52 1.99 21.66
N PRO A 59 5.13 0.79 21.78
CA PRO A 59 4.76 -0.14 22.85
C PRO A 59 5.04 0.40 24.24
N ASP A 60 5.86 1.45 24.37
CA ASP A 60 6.14 2.11 25.65
C ASP A 60 5.11 3.19 25.97
N ASN A 61 4.27 3.58 25.03
CA ASN A 61 3.18 4.53 25.28
C ASN A 61 1.92 3.79 25.71
N LYS A 62 2.00 3.17 26.88
CA LYS A 62 0.91 2.34 27.45
C LYS A 62 -0.25 3.14 28.01
N THR A 63 -0.21 4.45 27.93
CA THR A 63 -1.14 5.31 28.66
C THR A 63 -2.15 6.03 27.80
N THR A 64 -2.26 5.67 26.53
CA THR A 64 -3.19 6.35 25.64
C THR A 64 -4.57 5.75 25.79
N ASP A 65 -5.30 6.24 26.76
CA ASP A 65 -6.73 6.00 26.83
C ASP A 65 -7.42 6.92 25.83
N ILE A 66 -7.86 6.34 24.71
CA ILE A 66 -8.51 7.06 23.61
C ILE A 66 -9.76 7.81 24.09
N SER A 67 -10.43 7.29 25.12
CA SER A 67 -11.64 7.93 25.66
C SER A 67 -11.38 9.27 26.34
N GLN A 68 -10.14 9.54 26.74
CA GLN A 68 -9.73 10.79 27.39
C GLN A 68 -8.97 11.74 26.47
N MET A 69 -8.74 11.36 25.21
CA MET A 69 -8.04 12.21 24.26
C MET A 69 -8.96 13.27 23.69
N SER A 70 -8.44 14.49 23.54
CA SER A 70 -9.11 15.54 22.81
C SER A 70 -9.17 15.22 21.32
N LYS A 71 -10.07 15.87 20.59
CA LYS A 71 -10.13 15.74 19.13
C LYS A 71 -8.82 16.12 18.48
N ALA A 72 -8.14 17.16 18.97
CA ALA A 72 -6.84 17.60 18.44
C ALA A 72 -5.77 16.52 18.64
N ASP A 73 -5.79 15.82 19.78
CA ASP A 73 -4.84 14.72 20.05
C ASP A 73 -5.12 13.52 19.15
N LEU A 74 -6.39 13.20 18.91
CA LEU A 74 -6.77 12.12 17.99
C LEU A 74 -6.36 12.44 16.55
N ASP A 75 -6.56 13.68 16.10
CA ASP A 75 -6.16 14.12 14.77
C ASP A 75 -4.63 14.06 14.60
N ALA A 76 -3.88 14.51 15.62
CA ALA A 76 -2.42 14.43 15.62
C ALA A 76 -1.93 12.97 15.56
N MET A 77 -2.58 12.07 16.29
CA MET A 77 -2.26 10.65 16.29
C MET A 77 -2.52 10.01 14.92
N GLN A 78 -3.61 10.39 14.25
CA GLN A 78 -3.88 9.95 12.89
C GLN A 78 -2.83 10.48 11.89
N ASN A 79 -2.39 11.72 12.05
CA ASN A 79 -1.38 12.32 11.17
C ASN A 79 0.01 11.67 11.32
N GLU A 80 0.31 11.12 12.49
CA GLU A 80 1.56 10.40 12.77
C GLU A 80 1.46 8.90 12.45
N GLY A 81 0.30 8.43 12.00
CA GLY A 81 0.09 7.02 11.69
C GLY A 81 0.69 6.60 10.35
N PHE A 82 0.41 5.36 9.98
CA PHE A 82 0.94 4.71 8.78
C PHE A 82 -0.19 4.29 7.85
N TYR A 83 0.03 4.45 6.55
CA TYR A 83 -0.79 3.79 5.54
C TYR A 83 -0.53 2.28 5.57
N GLU A 84 -1.48 1.51 5.07
CA GLU A 84 -1.33 0.07 4.90
C GLU A 84 -1.26 -0.26 3.42
N ILE A 85 -0.29 -1.11 3.05
CA ILE A 85 -0.31 -1.84 1.78
C ILE A 85 -0.55 -3.30 2.11
N ASN A 86 -1.63 -3.85 1.59
CA ASN A 86 -1.97 -5.27 1.76
C ASN A 86 -1.70 -6.02 0.47
N ILE A 87 -1.09 -7.20 0.59
CA ILE A 87 -0.97 -8.16 -0.51
C ILE A 87 -1.89 -9.34 -0.17
N CYS A 88 -2.75 -9.71 -1.10
CA CYS A 88 -3.66 -10.82 -0.88
C CYS A 88 -2.90 -12.13 -0.83
N ALA A 89 -3.24 -12.97 0.15
CA ALA A 89 -2.54 -14.24 0.39
C ALA A 89 -2.56 -15.16 -0.83
N GLU A 90 -3.67 -15.21 -1.53
CA GLU A 90 -3.85 -16.01 -2.74
C GLU A 90 -2.90 -15.59 -3.87
N HIS A 91 -2.57 -14.30 -3.93
CA HIS A 91 -1.65 -13.78 -4.94
C HIS A 91 -0.20 -14.22 -4.72
N LEU A 92 0.18 -14.55 -3.49
CA LEU A 92 1.53 -15.01 -3.16
C LEU A 92 1.90 -16.34 -3.84
N ALA A 93 0.92 -17.10 -4.29
CA ALA A 93 1.16 -18.33 -5.06
C ALA A 93 1.60 -18.07 -6.52
N ARG A 94 1.55 -16.83 -6.97
CA ARG A 94 1.95 -16.44 -8.33
C ARG A 94 3.47 -16.22 -8.41
N PRO A 95 4.03 -16.16 -9.65
CA PRO A 95 5.45 -15.84 -9.82
C PRO A 95 5.85 -14.56 -9.09
N PHE A 96 7.06 -14.56 -8.56
CA PHE A 96 7.57 -13.43 -7.76
C PHE A 96 7.47 -12.08 -8.49
N GLU A 97 7.73 -12.06 -9.79
CA GLU A 97 7.65 -10.84 -10.60
C GLU A 97 6.26 -10.23 -10.58
N GLN A 98 5.21 -11.05 -10.57
CA GLN A 98 3.82 -10.57 -10.49
C GLN A 98 3.49 -10.00 -9.11
N VAL A 99 4.03 -10.61 -8.06
CA VAL A 99 3.89 -10.09 -6.70
C VAL A 99 4.61 -8.75 -6.57
N ALA A 100 5.80 -8.64 -7.14
CA ALA A 100 6.57 -7.39 -7.17
C ALA A 100 5.83 -6.29 -7.94
N GLU A 101 5.23 -6.62 -9.07
CA GLU A 101 4.40 -5.68 -9.84
C GLU A 101 3.23 -5.17 -9.02
N THR A 102 2.56 -6.05 -8.29
CA THR A 102 1.44 -5.66 -7.41
C THR A 102 1.91 -4.72 -6.30
N LEU A 103 3.03 -5.02 -5.66
CA LEU A 103 3.57 -4.14 -4.63
C LEU A 103 3.88 -2.75 -5.22
N LEU A 104 4.53 -2.70 -6.37
CA LEU A 104 4.87 -1.43 -7.02
C LEU A 104 3.61 -0.67 -7.46
N HIS A 105 2.57 -1.37 -7.90
CA HIS A 105 1.25 -0.80 -8.20
C HIS A 105 0.66 -0.10 -6.97
N GLU A 106 0.67 -0.76 -5.81
CA GLU A 106 0.15 -0.16 -4.58
C GLU A 106 1.03 0.99 -4.08
N MET A 107 2.33 0.94 -4.35
CA MET A 107 3.24 2.04 -4.05
C MET A 107 2.93 3.32 -4.84
N VAL A 108 2.39 3.18 -6.06
CA VAL A 108 1.91 4.34 -6.84
C VAL A 108 0.76 5.03 -6.13
N HIS A 109 -0.19 4.26 -5.60
CA HIS A 109 -1.29 4.82 -4.81
C HIS A 109 -0.75 5.54 -3.56
N LEU A 110 0.19 4.94 -2.86
CA LEU A 110 0.83 5.55 -1.69
C LEU A 110 1.50 6.88 -2.07
N TYR A 111 2.23 6.90 -3.16
CA TYR A 111 2.87 8.12 -3.66
C TYR A 111 1.84 9.22 -3.93
N ASN A 112 0.77 8.90 -4.64
CA ASN A 112 -0.28 9.87 -4.96
C ASN A 112 -1.01 10.36 -3.71
N LEU A 113 -1.25 9.51 -2.74
CA LEU A 113 -1.79 9.92 -1.44
C LEU A 113 -0.86 10.91 -0.73
N GLN A 114 0.43 10.63 -0.76
CA GLN A 114 1.45 11.45 -0.10
C GLN A 114 1.55 12.84 -0.71
N ILE A 115 1.37 12.97 -2.01
CA ILE A 115 1.40 14.28 -2.71
C ILE A 115 0.01 14.89 -2.92
N GLY A 116 -1.04 14.28 -2.37
CA GLY A 116 -2.39 14.83 -2.44
C GLY A 116 -3.06 14.72 -3.81
N VAL A 117 -2.69 13.74 -4.61
CA VAL A 117 -3.27 13.49 -5.93
C VAL A 117 -4.30 12.37 -5.87
N GLN A 118 -5.50 12.63 -6.36
CA GLN A 118 -6.54 11.61 -6.48
C GLN A 118 -6.35 10.85 -7.79
N ASP A 119 -5.95 9.59 -7.68
CA ASP A 119 -5.59 8.73 -8.81
C ASP A 119 -6.68 7.73 -9.21
N THR A 120 -7.80 7.75 -8.52
CA THR A 120 -8.98 6.94 -8.84
C THR A 120 -10.21 7.82 -9.02
N SER A 121 -11.14 7.32 -9.82
CA SER A 121 -12.44 7.93 -10.10
C SER A 121 -13.54 6.89 -9.87
N ARG A 122 -14.82 7.27 -9.99
CA ARG A 122 -15.96 6.37 -9.84
C ARG A 122 -15.92 5.63 -8.49
N ASN A 123 -15.81 6.38 -7.39
CA ASN A 123 -15.75 5.85 -6.02
C ASN A 123 -14.60 4.84 -5.81
N GLY A 124 -13.44 5.09 -6.42
CA GLY A 124 -12.25 4.26 -6.24
C GLY A 124 -12.17 3.05 -7.15
N THR A 125 -13.14 2.85 -8.04
CA THR A 125 -13.18 1.68 -8.93
C THR A 125 -12.42 1.85 -10.24
N TYR A 126 -12.12 3.09 -10.63
CA TYR A 126 -11.50 3.41 -11.91
C TYR A 126 -10.15 4.10 -11.70
N HIS A 127 -9.08 3.51 -12.22
CA HIS A 127 -7.75 4.13 -12.22
C HIS A 127 -7.67 5.16 -13.35
N ASN A 128 -7.48 6.42 -12.99
CA ASN A 128 -7.49 7.52 -13.96
C ASN A 128 -6.10 7.78 -14.55
N LYS A 129 -5.99 8.80 -15.41
CA LYS A 129 -4.72 9.14 -16.07
C LYS A 129 -3.65 9.62 -15.09
N LYS A 130 -4.02 10.16 -13.95
CA LYS A 130 -3.04 10.55 -12.91
C LYS A 130 -2.34 9.34 -12.32
N PHE A 131 -3.07 8.22 -12.13
CA PHE A 131 -2.46 6.96 -11.76
C PHE A 131 -1.47 6.49 -12.84
N LYS A 132 -1.92 6.50 -14.11
CA LYS A 132 -1.09 6.11 -15.25
C LYS A 132 0.22 6.90 -15.29
N GLU A 133 0.15 8.23 -15.22
CA GLU A 133 1.32 9.09 -15.28
C GLU A 133 2.30 8.81 -14.14
N ALA A 134 1.82 8.69 -12.91
CA ALA A 134 2.67 8.38 -11.77
C ALA A 134 3.30 6.99 -11.88
N ALA A 135 2.54 6.00 -12.32
CA ALA A 135 3.04 4.64 -12.51
C ALA A 135 4.15 4.58 -13.56
N GLU A 136 3.96 5.24 -14.70
CA GLU A 136 4.96 5.29 -15.77
C GLU A 136 6.22 6.04 -15.35
N GLN A 137 6.10 7.07 -14.53
CA GLN A 137 7.26 7.79 -13.98
C GLN A 137 8.06 6.96 -12.97
N HIS A 138 7.46 5.91 -12.42
CA HIS A 138 8.06 5.12 -11.34
C HIS A 138 8.22 3.64 -11.68
N GLY A 139 8.54 3.36 -12.95
CA GLY A 139 9.06 2.06 -13.36
C GLY A 139 8.05 1.06 -13.87
N LEU A 140 6.79 1.45 -14.06
CA LEU A 140 5.75 0.56 -14.56
C LEU A 140 5.30 0.93 -15.98
N ASP A 141 5.01 -0.09 -16.78
CA ASP A 141 4.21 0.06 -17.98
C ASP A 141 2.73 -0.10 -17.62
N VAL A 142 1.87 0.70 -18.22
CA VAL A 142 0.46 0.75 -17.85
C VAL A 142 -0.43 0.46 -19.04
N GLY A 143 -1.31 -0.52 -18.88
CA GLY A 143 -2.39 -0.85 -19.82
C GLY A 143 -3.75 -0.44 -19.30
N LYS A 144 -4.71 -0.30 -20.20
CA LYS A 144 -6.07 0.12 -19.88
C LYS A 144 -7.03 -1.06 -19.91
N ASP A 145 -7.77 -1.23 -18.80
CA ASP A 145 -8.93 -2.10 -18.74
C ASP A 145 -10.19 -1.29 -19.03
N PRO A 146 -11.12 -1.81 -19.88
CA PRO A 146 -12.33 -1.05 -20.22
C PRO A 146 -13.21 -0.69 -19.03
N LYS A 147 -13.21 -1.51 -17.98
CA LYS A 147 -14.05 -1.32 -16.79
C LYS A 147 -13.33 -0.57 -15.67
N TYR A 148 -12.05 -0.89 -15.45
CA TYR A 148 -11.29 -0.40 -14.28
C TYR A 148 -10.23 0.65 -14.62
N GLY A 149 -10.10 1.01 -15.91
CA GLY A 149 -9.19 2.06 -16.35
C GLY A 149 -7.72 1.63 -16.44
N TRP A 150 -6.83 2.55 -16.17
CA TRP A 150 -5.38 2.38 -16.31
C TRP A 150 -4.80 1.59 -15.13
N THR A 151 -5.18 0.33 -14.99
CA THR A 151 -4.86 -0.51 -13.82
C THR A 151 -3.99 -1.72 -14.13
N ILE A 152 -3.72 -2.01 -15.40
CA ILE A 152 -2.85 -3.14 -15.77
C ILE A 152 -1.42 -2.65 -15.74
N THR A 153 -0.69 -3.04 -14.71
CA THR A 153 0.68 -2.57 -14.47
C THR A 153 1.67 -3.72 -14.58
N THR A 154 2.75 -3.50 -15.32
CA THR A 154 3.83 -4.47 -15.54
C THR A 154 5.19 -3.81 -15.39
N LEU A 155 6.15 -4.60 -14.92
CA LEU A 155 7.55 -4.18 -14.83
C LEU A 155 8.25 -4.24 -16.18
#